data_aa16d464b5ee6595661eeb63000abd30
#
_entry.id   aa16d464b5ee6595661eeb63000abd30
#
_cell.length_a   1.000
_cell.length_b   1.000
_cell.length_c   1.000
_cell.angle_alpha   90.00
_cell.angle_beta   90.00
_cell.angle_gamma   90.00
#
_symmetry.space_group_name_H-M   'P 1'
#
loop_
_entity.id
_entity.type
_entity.pdbx_description
1 polymer ?
#
loop_
_entity_poly.entity_id
_entity_poly.type
_entity_poly.pdbx_seq_one_letter_code
_entity_poly.pdbx_strand_id
1 'polypeptide(L)'
;MYVPAEIRTNADLEKTLDTSDEWIRARTGICERHIAAEDESSSTLGVRAGKMALESANISPEEVDLIIVCTSTPDILFPATACFVQKGLGAVNAAAYDISAVCSGFVFGLSIAEQYIKSGRYRHVLVIGSETNSRIVDWSDRSTCILFGDGAGAVLLKSVESDEPNGLLSSHIHSDGEKSDFIIVPGGIGKTGVSHTAIDEGEYFIKMAGNATFKAAVLRMSEVSKEALDFNGLSTDDVSLVVPHQANRRIIDAVTSKLGIPSGKVFMNIEKYGNTSAASIPIAIHEARESGRIVPGGITLLAVVGAGLTWGAALIKW
;
A
#
# COMPACT_ATOMS: atom_id res chain seq x y z
N MET A 1 -5.52 11.35 0.85
CA MET A 1 -4.69 10.73 -0.19
C MET A 1 -4.23 11.74 -1.21
N TYR A 2 -3.18 11.43 -1.96
CA TYR A 2 -2.76 12.22 -3.12
C TYR A 2 -2.30 11.28 -4.24
N VAL A 3 -2.66 11.61 -5.48
CA VAL A 3 -2.17 10.94 -6.69
C VAL A 3 -1.67 11.99 -7.69
N PRO A 4 -0.64 11.70 -8.47
CA PRO A 4 -0.14 12.60 -9.51
C PRO A 4 -1.21 12.97 -10.53
N ALA A 5 -1.06 14.11 -11.18
CA ALA A 5 -2.04 14.59 -12.17
C ALA A 5 -1.94 13.90 -13.54
N GLU A 6 -0.74 13.43 -13.93
CA GLU A 6 -0.55 12.70 -15.17
C GLU A 6 -1.23 11.35 -15.11
N ILE A 7 -2.06 11.05 -16.10
CA ILE A 7 -2.72 9.75 -16.25
C ILE A 7 -2.16 9.06 -17.49
N ARG A 8 -1.77 7.80 -17.33
CA ARG A 8 -1.39 6.92 -18.43
C ARG A 8 -2.45 5.83 -18.59
N THR A 9 -3.17 5.88 -19.69
CA THR A 9 -4.25 4.93 -20.02
C THR A 9 -3.71 3.65 -20.65
N ASN A 10 -4.55 2.62 -20.74
CA ASN A 10 -4.21 1.42 -21.50
C ASN A 10 -4.00 1.72 -22.98
N ALA A 11 -4.79 2.65 -23.56
CA ALA A 11 -4.63 3.11 -24.93
C ALA A 11 -3.27 3.79 -25.19
N ASP A 12 -2.65 4.40 -24.17
CA ASP A 12 -1.29 4.92 -24.31
C ASP A 12 -0.26 3.79 -24.35
N LEU A 13 -0.47 2.71 -23.61
CA LEU A 13 0.39 1.52 -23.64
C LEU A 13 0.29 0.75 -24.95
N GLU A 14 -0.89 0.71 -25.59
CA GLU A 14 -1.09 0.09 -26.91
C GLU A 14 -0.20 0.70 -28.00
N LYS A 15 0.19 1.98 -27.86
CA LYS A 15 1.04 2.67 -28.83
C LYS A 15 2.47 2.12 -28.88
N THR A 16 2.92 1.49 -27.80
CA THR A 16 4.33 1.06 -27.63
C THR A 16 4.50 -0.41 -27.33
N LEU A 17 3.43 -1.12 -26.96
CA LEU A 17 3.45 -2.52 -26.55
C LEU A 17 2.46 -3.35 -27.38
N ASP A 18 2.77 -4.62 -27.54
CA ASP A 18 1.83 -5.61 -28.09
C ASP A 18 0.78 -5.99 -27.04
N THR A 19 -0.22 -5.13 -26.86
CA THR A 19 -1.30 -5.28 -25.88
C THR A 19 -2.57 -4.58 -26.35
N SER A 20 -3.67 -4.69 -25.58
CA SER A 20 -4.91 -3.93 -25.79
C SER A 20 -5.58 -3.57 -24.47
N ASP A 21 -6.40 -2.50 -24.46
CA ASP A 21 -7.21 -2.12 -23.30
C ASP A 21 -8.08 -3.28 -22.82
N GLU A 22 -8.74 -3.98 -23.76
CA GLU A 22 -9.55 -5.16 -23.44
C GLU A 22 -8.73 -6.25 -22.74
N TRP A 23 -7.52 -6.55 -23.25
CA TRP A 23 -6.65 -7.57 -22.69
C TRP A 23 -6.17 -7.19 -21.28
N ILE A 24 -5.75 -5.93 -21.07
CA ILE A 24 -5.29 -5.45 -19.76
C ILE A 24 -6.43 -5.49 -18.74
N ARG A 25 -7.61 -4.95 -19.10
CA ARG A 25 -8.80 -4.95 -18.21
C ARG A 25 -9.24 -6.35 -17.84
N ALA A 26 -9.30 -7.26 -18.78
CA ALA A 26 -9.71 -8.65 -18.54
C ALA A 26 -8.75 -9.38 -17.58
N ARG A 27 -7.46 -9.04 -17.59
CA ARG A 27 -6.43 -9.68 -16.77
C ARG A 27 -6.16 -9.03 -15.44
N THR A 28 -6.34 -7.73 -15.34
CA THR A 28 -5.92 -6.93 -14.18
C THR A 28 -7.03 -6.13 -13.53
N GLY A 29 -8.05 -5.76 -14.30
CA GLY A 29 -9.08 -4.79 -13.93
C GLY A 29 -8.64 -3.33 -14.10
N ILE A 30 -7.39 -3.06 -14.50
CA ILE A 30 -6.80 -1.71 -14.58
C ILE A 30 -7.20 -1.05 -15.89
N CYS A 31 -7.66 0.21 -15.81
CA CYS A 31 -7.98 1.05 -16.97
C CYS A 31 -6.92 2.12 -17.19
N GLU A 32 -6.42 2.67 -16.09
CA GLU A 32 -5.44 3.76 -16.08
C GLU A 32 -4.57 3.71 -14.82
N ARG A 33 -3.49 4.45 -14.82
CA ARG A 33 -2.60 4.66 -13.69
C ARG A 33 -2.07 6.07 -13.69
N HIS A 34 -1.81 6.58 -12.50
CA HIS A 34 -1.20 7.88 -12.31
C HIS A 34 0.32 7.75 -12.33
N ILE A 35 1.00 8.73 -12.92
CA ILE A 35 2.45 8.75 -13.09
C ILE A 35 2.98 10.04 -12.47
N ALA A 36 3.96 9.91 -11.57
CA ALA A 36 4.61 11.03 -10.92
C ALA A 36 5.35 11.92 -11.94
N ALA A 37 5.13 13.22 -11.86
CA ALA A 37 5.86 14.20 -12.64
C ALA A 37 7.35 14.20 -12.25
N GLU A 38 8.18 14.84 -13.05
CA GLU A 38 9.63 14.83 -12.85
C GLU A 38 10.06 15.45 -11.51
N ASP A 39 9.32 16.44 -11.03
CA ASP A 39 9.51 17.12 -9.73
C ASP A 39 8.75 16.46 -8.57
N GLU A 40 7.99 15.39 -8.80
CA GLU A 40 7.32 14.62 -7.76
C GLU A 40 8.16 13.41 -7.34
N SER A 41 8.19 13.13 -6.04
CA SER A 41 8.89 12.00 -5.43
C SER A 41 8.02 11.36 -4.34
N SER A 42 8.43 10.21 -3.82
CA SER A 42 7.71 9.57 -2.71
C SER A 42 7.52 10.52 -1.52
N SER A 43 8.50 11.36 -1.20
CA SER A 43 8.35 12.33 -0.11
C SER A 43 7.34 13.43 -0.46
N THR A 44 7.37 13.98 -1.68
CA THR A 44 6.43 15.07 -2.05
C THR A 44 5.00 14.59 -2.12
N LEU A 45 4.75 13.37 -2.62
CA LEU A 45 3.43 12.72 -2.58
C LEU A 45 3.00 12.47 -1.12
N GLY A 46 3.92 11.93 -0.30
CA GLY A 46 3.70 11.66 1.11
C GLY A 46 3.36 12.92 1.93
N VAL A 47 4.01 14.05 1.66
CA VAL A 47 3.70 15.35 2.29
C VAL A 47 2.25 15.76 1.99
N ARG A 48 1.82 15.65 0.73
CA ARG A 48 0.46 16.03 0.33
C ARG A 48 -0.58 15.14 0.99
N ALA A 49 -0.36 13.82 0.99
CA ALA A 49 -1.26 12.87 1.68
C ALA A 49 -1.28 13.08 3.20
N GLY A 50 -0.10 13.32 3.80
CA GLY A 50 0.05 13.59 5.24
C GLY A 50 -0.68 14.86 5.68
N LYS A 51 -0.57 15.96 4.94
CA LYS A 51 -1.32 17.20 5.21
C LYS A 51 -2.82 16.94 5.27
N MET A 52 -3.37 16.27 4.27
CA MET A 52 -4.80 15.95 4.24
C MET A 52 -5.23 15.07 5.43
N ALA A 53 -4.39 14.12 5.87
CA ALA A 53 -4.69 13.29 7.02
C ALA A 53 -4.70 14.10 8.33
N LEU A 54 -3.74 15.00 8.52
CA LEU A 54 -3.67 15.90 9.68
C LEU A 54 -4.84 16.89 9.71
N GLU A 55 -5.15 17.51 8.58
CA GLU A 55 -6.31 18.40 8.42
C GLU A 55 -7.63 17.67 8.76
N SER A 56 -7.83 16.47 8.23
CA SER A 56 -9.02 15.64 8.52
C SER A 56 -9.13 15.25 10.00
N ALA A 57 -7.99 15.09 10.68
CA ALA A 57 -7.95 14.77 12.11
C ALA A 57 -8.00 16.01 13.03
N ASN A 58 -7.89 17.22 12.47
CA ASN A 58 -7.73 18.48 13.19
C ASN A 58 -6.55 18.44 14.18
N ILE A 59 -5.40 17.93 13.72
CA ILE A 59 -4.14 17.82 14.46
C ILE A 59 -3.09 18.68 13.79
N SER A 60 -2.38 19.49 14.56
CA SER A 60 -1.27 20.30 14.02
C SER A 60 -0.04 19.42 13.78
N PRO A 61 0.82 19.77 12.80
CA PRO A 61 2.03 18.99 12.54
C PRO A 61 2.96 18.86 13.75
N GLU A 62 3.00 19.86 14.63
CA GLU A 62 3.82 19.87 15.84
C GLU A 62 3.34 18.88 16.90
N GLU A 63 2.09 18.42 16.82
CA GLU A 63 1.52 17.41 17.72
C GLU A 63 1.83 15.97 17.28
N VAL A 64 2.43 15.79 16.10
CA VAL A 64 2.82 14.46 15.60
C VAL A 64 4.07 13.99 16.34
N ASP A 65 4.01 12.82 16.95
CA ASP A 65 5.13 12.22 17.69
C ASP A 65 6.02 11.34 16.79
N LEU A 66 5.41 10.70 15.78
CA LEU A 66 6.10 9.76 14.90
C LEU A 66 5.52 9.78 13.49
N ILE A 67 6.42 9.77 12.49
CA ILE A 67 6.08 9.57 11.08
C ILE A 67 6.73 8.27 10.62
N ILE A 68 5.92 7.34 10.09
CA ILE A 68 6.36 6.11 9.45
C ILE A 68 5.99 6.20 7.97
N VAL A 69 6.99 6.22 7.09
CA VAL A 69 6.77 6.15 5.65
C VAL A 69 7.02 4.71 5.18
N CYS A 70 6.00 4.12 4.59
CA CYS A 70 6.01 2.78 4.02
C CYS A 70 6.27 2.94 2.52
N THR A 71 7.49 2.66 2.08
CA THR A 71 7.90 2.84 0.68
C THR A 71 8.95 1.82 0.24
N SER A 72 8.88 1.41 -1.01
CA SER A 72 9.91 0.66 -1.73
C SER A 72 10.63 1.51 -2.77
N THR A 73 10.19 2.76 -2.93
CA THR A 73 10.74 3.76 -3.84
C THR A 73 11.16 5.02 -3.08
N PRO A 74 12.13 4.89 -2.12
CA PRO A 74 12.60 6.05 -1.36
C PRO A 74 13.22 7.10 -2.30
N ASP A 75 13.16 8.37 -1.92
CA ASP A 75 13.72 9.47 -2.72
C ASP A 75 15.20 9.25 -3.01
N ILE A 76 15.94 8.81 -2.00
CA ILE A 76 17.37 8.46 -2.03
C ILE A 76 17.65 7.36 -1.01
N LEU A 77 18.84 6.78 -1.05
CA LEU A 77 19.20 5.70 -0.13
C LEU A 77 19.21 6.15 1.34
N PHE A 78 19.72 7.34 1.62
CA PHE A 78 19.65 8.04 2.92
C PHE A 78 19.86 9.55 2.73
N PRO A 79 19.23 10.41 3.59
CA PRO A 79 18.38 10.05 4.73
C PRO A 79 17.06 9.41 4.30
N ALA A 80 16.31 8.87 5.25
CA ALA A 80 14.98 8.30 5.03
C ALA A 80 14.02 9.29 4.37
N THR A 81 13.14 8.81 3.49
CA THR A 81 12.05 9.59 2.87
C THR A 81 11.19 10.29 3.94
N ALA A 82 10.97 9.62 5.07
CA ALA A 82 10.24 10.18 6.20
C ALA A 82 10.86 11.47 6.76
N CYS A 83 12.17 11.67 6.66
CA CYS A 83 12.82 12.92 7.08
C CYS A 83 12.43 14.09 6.16
N PHE A 84 12.32 13.85 4.85
CA PHE A 84 11.83 14.86 3.92
C PHE A 84 10.35 15.15 4.14
N VAL A 85 9.54 14.11 4.42
CA VAL A 85 8.13 14.27 4.79
C VAL A 85 7.98 15.08 6.07
N GLN A 86 8.75 14.77 7.12
CA GLN A 86 8.76 15.51 8.37
C GLN A 86 9.02 17.00 8.14
N LYS A 87 10.06 17.32 7.36
CA LYS A 87 10.41 18.69 7.00
C LYS A 87 9.28 19.36 6.20
N GLY A 88 8.72 18.65 5.20
CA GLY A 88 7.67 19.19 4.34
C GLY A 88 6.32 19.43 5.03
N LEU A 89 6.05 18.68 6.10
CA LEU A 89 4.90 18.87 6.98
C LEU A 89 5.12 19.95 8.04
N GLY A 90 6.37 20.23 8.40
CA GLY A 90 6.68 21.06 9.57
C GLY A 90 6.51 20.31 10.90
N ALA A 91 6.53 18.98 10.90
CA ALA A 91 6.35 18.14 12.08
C ALA A 91 7.63 18.06 12.92
N VAL A 92 8.08 19.19 13.43
CA VAL A 92 9.40 19.40 14.04
C VAL A 92 9.66 18.52 15.27
N ASN A 93 8.62 18.06 15.95
CA ASN A 93 8.72 17.25 17.16
C ASN A 93 8.69 15.73 16.86
N ALA A 94 8.33 15.34 15.63
CA ALA A 94 8.18 13.94 15.27
C ALA A 94 9.52 13.23 15.08
N ALA A 95 9.65 12.00 15.58
CA ALA A 95 10.62 11.07 15.04
C ALA A 95 10.17 10.62 13.64
N ALA A 96 11.11 10.28 12.74
CA ALA A 96 10.76 9.92 11.36
C ALA A 96 11.69 8.84 10.81
N TYR A 97 11.12 7.78 10.22
CA TYR A 97 11.86 6.71 9.55
C TYR A 97 11.00 5.99 8.49
N ASP A 98 11.68 5.33 7.55
CA ASP A 98 11.03 4.50 6.54
C ASP A 98 10.96 3.03 6.99
N ILE A 99 9.96 2.32 6.49
CA ILE A 99 9.93 0.86 6.51
C ILE A 99 9.76 0.32 5.09
N SER A 100 10.42 -0.80 4.81
CA SER A 100 10.33 -1.50 3.53
C SER A 100 9.77 -2.90 3.73
N ALA A 101 8.48 -3.06 3.43
CA ALA A 101 7.80 -4.36 3.29
C ALA A 101 6.97 -4.36 1.98
N VAL A 102 7.42 -3.57 1.01
CA VAL A 102 6.85 -3.39 -0.32
C VAL A 102 5.33 -3.15 -0.21
N CYS A 103 4.49 -3.86 -0.99
CA CYS A 103 3.03 -3.66 -0.95
C CYS A 103 2.42 -3.87 0.45
N SER A 104 3.03 -4.72 1.29
CA SER A 104 2.57 -4.94 2.68
C SER A 104 2.95 -3.81 3.64
N GLY A 105 3.78 -2.87 3.20
CA GLY A 105 4.38 -1.82 4.04
C GLY A 105 3.36 -1.08 4.89
N PHE A 106 2.22 -0.71 4.34
CA PHE A 106 1.21 0.03 5.09
C PHE A 106 0.63 -0.74 6.28
N VAL A 107 0.29 -2.03 6.11
CA VAL A 107 -0.22 -2.88 7.22
C VAL A 107 0.88 -3.14 8.25
N PHE A 108 2.14 -3.33 7.81
CA PHE A 108 3.29 -3.39 8.71
C PHE A 108 3.48 -2.09 9.49
N GLY A 109 3.33 -0.94 8.82
CA GLY A 109 3.36 0.37 9.47
C GLY A 109 2.26 0.56 10.52
N LEU A 110 1.03 0.10 10.22
CA LEU A 110 -0.06 0.10 11.19
C LEU A 110 0.28 -0.76 12.41
N SER A 111 0.86 -1.96 12.20
CA SER A 111 1.27 -2.85 13.29
C SER A 111 2.32 -2.22 14.21
N ILE A 112 3.29 -1.50 13.64
CA ILE A 112 4.30 -0.77 14.42
C ILE A 112 3.66 0.39 15.18
N ALA A 113 2.84 1.21 14.49
CA ALA A 113 2.18 2.37 15.08
C ALA A 113 1.28 1.97 16.25
N GLU A 114 0.55 0.86 16.11
CA GLU A 114 -0.28 0.28 17.16
C GLU A 114 0.50 0.03 18.46
N GLN A 115 1.72 -0.54 18.36
CA GLN A 115 2.52 -0.84 19.53
C GLN A 115 3.03 0.44 20.22
N TYR A 116 3.41 1.47 19.48
CA TYR A 116 3.77 2.76 20.07
C TYR A 116 2.61 3.42 20.81
N ILE A 117 1.42 3.37 20.24
CA ILE A 117 0.19 3.89 20.87
C ILE A 117 -0.15 3.06 22.14
N LYS A 118 -0.20 1.71 22.03
CA LYS A 118 -0.54 0.82 23.15
C LYS A 118 0.46 0.88 24.30
N SER A 119 1.74 1.09 24.01
CA SER A 119 2.78 1.27 25.03
C SER A 119 2.70 2.63 25.75
N GLY A 120 1.86 3.55 25.28
CA GLY A 120 1.77 4.92 25.78
C GLY A 120 2.97 5.79 25.42
N ARG A 121 3.88 5.31 24.55
CA ARG A 121 5.08 6.07 24.17
C ARG A 121 4.74 7.27 23.31
N TYR A 122 3.82 7.11 22.35
CA TYR A 122 3.37 8.15 21.44
C TYR A 122 1.84 8.23 21.43
N ARG A 123 1.32 9.42 21.17
CA ARG A 123 -0.10 9.70 21.11
C ARG A 123 -0.63 9.88 19.69
N HIS A 124 0.22 10.43 18.81
CA HIS A 124 -0.11 10.70 17.42
C HIS A 124 0.97 10.10 16.50
N VAL A 125 0.61 9.07 15.76
CA VAL A 125 1.49 8.40 14.80
C VAL A 125 0.91 8.51 13.40
N LEU A 126 1.64 9.17 12.50
CA LEU A 126 1.27 9.32 11.09
C LEU A 126 1.90 8.18 10.29
N VAL A 127 1.07 7.33 9.68
CA VAL A 127 1.49 6.23 8.80
C VAL A 127 1.15 6.60 7.37
N ILE A 128 2.15 6.59 6.49
CA ILE A 128 2.05 7.01 5.09
C ILE A 128 2.53 5.86 4.20
N GLY A 129 1.71 5.41 3.26
CA GLY A 129 2.14 4.63 2.12
C GLY A 129 2.38 5.57 0.95
N SER A 130 3.58 5.57 0.37
CA SER A 130 3.91 6.49 -0.73
C SER A 130 4.88 5.85 -1.71
N GLU A 131 4.53 5.87 -2.99
CA GLU A 131 5.28 5.15 -4.02
C GLU A 131 5.34 5.91 -5.35
N THR A 132 6.50 5.82 -5.99
CA THR A 132 6.76 6.22 -7.38
C THR A 132 7.23 5.03 -8.20
N ASN A 133 6.37 3.99 -8.28
CA ASN A 133 6.69 2.72 -8.95
C ASN A 133 7.02 2.89 -10.44
N SER A 134 6.46 3.91 -11.08
CA SER A 134 6.68 4.21 -12.49
C SER A 134 8.17 4.38 -12.84
N ARG A 135 9.01 4.70 -11.85
CA ARG A 135 10.46 4.90 -12.00
C ARG A 135 11.28 3.63 -11.97
N ILE A 136 10.71 2.55 -11.44
CA ILE A 136 11.34 1.23 -11.36
C ILE A 136 10.62 0.17 -12.21
N VAL A 137 9.76 0.61 -13.12
CA VAL A 137 9.07 -0.24 -14.11
C VAL A 137 9.81 -0.14 -15.45
N ASP A 138 10.09 -1.28 -16.05
CA ASP A 138 10.52 -1.36 -17.44
C ASP A 138 9.29 -1.18 -18.35
N TRP A 139 9.16 -0.03 -18.96
CA TRP A 139 8.03 0.31 -19.85
C TRP A 139 8.00 -0.49 -21.14
N SER A 140 9.03 -1.30 -21.44
CA SER A 140 9.05 -2.26 -22.53
C SER A 140 8.58 -3.67 -22.11
N ASP A 141 8.55 -3.97 -20.80
CA ASP A 141 8.07 -5.26 -20.28
C ASP A 141 6.56 -5.22 -20.00
N ARG A 142 5.77 -5.74 -20.95
CA ARG A 142 4.32 -5.86 -20.82
C ARG A 142 3.85 -6.60 -19.57
N SER A 143 4.67 -7.48 -19.01
CA SER A 143 4.27 -8.30 -17.86
C SER A 143 4.16 -7.50 -16.55
N THR A 144 4.86 -6.38 -16.44
CA THR A 144 4.95 -5.53 -15.26
C THR A 144 4.39 -4.13 -15.48
N CYS A 145 4.70 -3.47 -16.60
CA CYS A 145 4.36 -2.05 -16.83
C CYS A 145 2.84 -1.76 -16.87
N ILE A 146 2.04 -2.76 -17.20
CA ILE A 146 0.58 -2.63 -17.22
C ILE A 146 -0.04 -2.56 -15.81
N LEU A 147 0.72 -2.87 -14.76
CA LEU A 147 0.20 -3.04 -13.41
C LEU A 147 0.35 -1.79 -12.54
N PHE A 148 1.53 -1.20 -12.53
CA PHE A 148 1.94 -0.26 -11.49
C PHE A 148 1.57 1.18 -11.79
N GLY A 149 1.24 1.91 -10.73
CA GLY A 149 1.04 3.35 -10.70
C GLY A 149 1.64 3.98 -9.45
N ASP A 150 1.57 5.30 -9.38
CA ASP A 150 2.15 6.13 -8.34
C ASP A 150 1.06 6.77 -7.48
N GLY A 151 1.38 7.04 -6.23
CA GLY A 151 0.47 7.71 -5.33
C GLY A 151 0.88 7.62 -3.87
N ALA A 152 0.16 8.34 -3.02
CA ALA A 152 0.32 8.31 -1.58
C ALA A 152 -1.02 8.35 -0.85
N GLY A 153 -1.10 7.61 0.23
CA GLY A 153 -2.19 7.69 1.19
C GLY A 153 -1.65 7.72 2.61
N ALA A 154 -2.36 8.37 3.51
CA ALA A 154 -1.92 8.52 4.89
C ALA A 154 -3.08 8.34 5.86
N VAL A 155 -2.79 7.81 7.04
CA VAL A 155 -3.69 7.76 8.19
C VAL A 155 -2.97 8.25 9.44
N LEU A 156 -3.70 8.92 10.32
CA LEU A 156 -3.24 9.28 11.64
C LEU A 156 -3.86 8.32 12.66
N LEU A 157 -3.01 7.59 13.37
CA LEU A 157 -3.41 6.84 14.56
C LEU A 157 -3.24 7.74 15.78
N LYS A 158 -4.27 7.78 16.62
CA LYS A 158 -4.18 8.50 17.90
C LYS A 158 -4.66 7.63 19.05
N SER A 159 -4.07 7.84 20.22
CA SER A 159 -4.53 7.25 21.46
C SER A 159 -5.90 7.83 21.82
N VAL A 160 -6.85 6.95 22.08
CA VAL A 160 -8.17 7.32 22.62
C VAL A 160 -8.46 6.49 23.86
N GLU A 161 -9.10 7.10 24.85
CA GLU A 161 -9.66 6.37 25.97
C GLU A 161 -11.08 5.94 25.58
N SER A 162 -11.37 4.66 25.64
CA SER A 162 -12.68 4.10 25.30
C SER A 162 -12.93 2.83 26.10
N ASP A 163 -14.13 2.70 26.64
CA ASP A 163 -14.58 1.50 27.35
C ASP A 163 -14.89 0.34 26.38
N GLU A 164 -15.10 0.64 25.10
CA GLU A 164 -15.35 -0.35 24.07
C GLU A 164 -14.22 -0.42 23.04
N PRO A 165 -13.90 -1.63 22.51
CA PRO A 165 -12.93 -1.77 21.43
C PRO A 165 -13.35 -0.98 20.20
N ASN A 166 -12.53 -0.04 19.77
CA ASN A 166 -12.68 0.73 18.53
C ASN A 166 -11.31 1.05 17.92
N GLY A 167 -11.29 1.58 16.71
CA GLY A 167 -10.06 1.83 15.97
C GLY A 167 -9.42 0.54 15.47
N LEU A 168 -8.10 0.47 15.49
CA LEU A 168 -7.34 -0.72 15.07
C LEU A 168 -7.47 -1.82 16.14
N LEU A 169 -8.28 -2.85 15.84
CA LEU A 169 -8.55 -3.96 16.75
C LEU A 169 -7.35 -4.90 16.86
N SER A 170 -6.78 -5.28 15.72
CA SER A 170 -5.57 -6.11 15.64
C SER A 170 -4.89 -5.98 14.30
N SER A 171 -3.61 -6.34 14.26
CA SER A 171 -2.81 -6.47 13.05
C SER A 171 -2.01 -7.76 13.08
N HIS A 172 -1.97 -8.47 11.96
CA HIS A 172 -1.30 -9.77 11.78
C HIS A 172 -0.35 -9.66 10.60
N ILE A 173 0.92 -9.96 10.80
CA ILE A 173 1.97 -9.81 9.78
C ILE A 173 2.86 -11.04 9.73
N HIS A 174 3.24 -11.44 8.51
CA HIS A 174 4.04 -12.63 8.26
C HIS A 174 5.00 -12.41 7.10
N SER A 175 6.02 -13.28 6.97
CA SER A 175 6.95 -13.29 5.86
C SER A 175 7.44 -14.70 5.54
N ASP A 176 7.88 -14.89 4.28
CA ASP A 176 8.48 -16.13 3.79
C ASP A 176 9.64 -15.77 2.84
N GLY A 177 10.84 -15.74 3.38
CA GLY A 177 12.05 -15.37 2.64
C GLY A 177 12.47 -16.36 1.55
N GLU A 178 11.95 -17.60 1.56
CA GLU A 178 12.21 -18.57 0.50
C GLU A 178 11.58 -18.21 -0.85
N LYS A 179 10.64 -17.24 -0.84
CA LYS A 179 9.96 -16.72 -2.03
C LYS A 179 10.40 -15.30 -2.40
N SER A 180 11.60 -14.91 -1.97
CA SER A 180 12.13 -13.56 -2.20
C SER A 180 12.34 -13.20 -3.67
N ASP A 181 12.41 -14.19 -4.55
CA ASP A 181 12.57 -14.06 -6.01
C ASP A 181 11.24 -13.91 -6.77
N PHE A 182 10.08 -14.05 -6.10
CA PHE A 182 8.77 -13.96 -6.79
C PHE A 182 8.48 -12.56 -7.32
N ILE A 183 8.88 -11.53 -6.59
CA ILE A 183 8.85 -10.12 -6.99
C ILE A 183 10.14 -9.49 -6.48
N ILE A 184 10.96 -8.96 -7.37
CA ILE A 184 12.28 -8.46 -7.01
C ILE A 184 12.68 -7.30 -7.92
N VAL A 185 13.49 -6.38 -7.40
CA VAL A 185 14.38 -5.51 -8.16
C VAL A 185 15.79 -6.04 -7.92
N PRO A 186 16.41 -6.75 -8.89
CA PRO A 186 17.66 -7.49 -8.65
C PRO A 186 18.85 -6.60 -8.33
N GLY A 187 18.94 -5.44 -8.98
CA GLY A 187 20.00 -4.46 -8.79
C GLY A 187 19.89 -3.79 -7.43
N GLY A 188 20.92 -3.93 -6.62
CA GLY A 188 20.95 -3.38 -5.28
C GLY A 188 22.29 -2.77 -4.93
N ILE A 189 22.29 -1.51 -4.46
CA ILE A 189 23.51 -0.80 -4.10
C ILE A 189 24.32 -1.56 -3.06
N GLY A 190 23.64 -2.18 -2.08
CA GLY A 190 24.28 -2.93 -1.00
C GLY A 190 24.85 -4.29 -1.44
N LYS A 191 24.33 -4.89 -2.52
CA LYS A 191 24.75 -6.21 -2.99
C LYS A 191 25.84 -6.13 -4.05
N THR A 192 25.64 -5.29 -5.06
CA THR A 192 26.49 -5.24 -6.28
C THR A 192 27.10 -3.86 -6.51
N GLY A 193 26.69 -2.84 -5.76
CA GLY A 193 26.99 -1.45 -6.06
C GLY A 193 26.22 -0.98 -7.30
N VAL A 194 26.52 0.23 -7.76
CA VAL A 194 26.02 0.75 -9.04
C VAL A 194 26.98 0.33 -10.14
N SER A 195 26.50 -0.34 -11.20
CA SER A 195 27.31 -0.73 -12.35
C SER A 195 26.58 -0.46 -13.66
N HIS A 196 27.32 -0.12 -14.70
CA HIS A 196 26.77 0.04 -16.05
C HIS A 196 26.14 -1.27 -16.56
N THR A 197 26.77 -2.42 -16.28
CA THR A 197 26.23 -3.74 -16.66
C THR A 197 24.84 -3.97 -16.05
N ALA A 198 24.66 -3.68 -14.76
CA ALA A 198 23.36 -3.84 -14.10
C ALA A 198 22.29 -2.90 -14.68
N ILE A 199 22.70 -1.69 -15.14
CA ILE A 199 21.79 -0.77 -15.84
C ILE A 199 21.40 -1.34 -17.21
N ASP A 200 22.38 -1.79 -18.00
CA ASP A 200 22.17 -2.32 -19.34
C ASP A 200 21.33 -3.62 -19.33
N GLU A 201 21.48 -4.44 -18.29
CA GLU A 201 20.68 -5.66 -18.06
C GLU A 201 19.32 -5.39 -17.42
N GLY A 202 18.99 -4.15 -17.11
CA GLY A 202 17.70 -3.74 -16.52
C GLY A 202 17.47 -4.30 -15.12
N GLU A 203 18.53 -4.49 -14.33
CA GLU A 203 18.45 -5.05 -12.98
C GLU A 203 17.77 -4.09 -11.97
N TYR A 204 17.66 -2.80 -12.32
CA TYR A 204 16.95 -1.80 -11.48
C TYR A 204 15.45 -1.74 -11.74
N PHE A 205 14.91 -2.62 -12.58
CA PHE A 205 13.48 -2.73 -12.83
C PHE A 205 12.86 -3.93 -12.12
N ILE A 206 11.55 -3.79 -11.81
CA ILE A 206 10.75 -4.86 -11.19
C ILE A 206 10.73 -6.09 -12.11
N LYS A 207 11.07 -7.25 -11.55
CA LYS A 207 10.88 -8.56 -12.17
C LYS A 207 9.87 -9.34 -11.35
N MET A 208 8.96 -10.07 -12.01
CA MET A 208 7.86 -10.76 -11.32
C MET A 208 7.57 -12.15 -11.90
N ALA A 209 7.52 -13.17 -11.05
CA ALA A 209 7.04 -14.51 -11.36
C ALA A 209 5.49 -14.56 -11.21
N GLY A 210 4.76 -14.00 -12.17
CA GLY A 210 3.33 -13.68 -12.04
C GLY A 210 2.44 -14.83 -11.59
N ASN A 211 2.59 -16.08 -12.13
CA ASN A 211 1.76 -17.22 -11.75
C ASN A 211 2.04 -17.70 -10.31
N ALA A 212 3.31 -17.72 -9.89
CA ALA A 212 3.71 -18.10 -8.54
C ALA A 212 3.19 -17.07 -7.53
N THR A 213 3.39 -15.79 -7.86
CA THR A 213 2.90 -14.65 -7.07
C THR A 213 1.38 -14.70 -6.90
N PHE A 214 0.62 -14.95 -7.97
CA PHE A 214 -0.84 -15.05 -7.91
C PHE A 214 -1.30 -16.14 -6.93
N LYS A 215 -0.75 -17.36 -7.04
CA LYS A 215 -1.11 -18.49 -6.16
C LYS A 215 -0.78 -18.19 -4.71
N ALA A 216 0.41 -17.65 -4.44
CA ALA A 216 0.83 -17.29 -3.10
C ALA A 216 -0.03 -16.17 -2.51
N ALA A 217 -0.37 -15.14 -3.30
CA ALA A 217 -1.22 -14.04 -2.89
C ALA A 217 -2.61 -14.52 -2.45
N VAL A 218 -3.29 -15.32 -3.27
CA VAL A 218 -4.62 -15.85 -2.93
C VAL A 218 -4.58 -16.70 -1.66
N LEU A 219 -3.55 -17.55 -1.51
CA LEU A 219 -3.41 -18.40 -0.33
C LEU A 219 -3.18 -17.55 0.93
N ARG A 220 -2.11 -16.73 0.92
CA ARG A 220 -1.64 -16.01 2.11
C ARG A 220 -2.61 -14.92 2.57
N MET A 221 -3.20 -14.16 1.64
CA MET A 221 -4.22 -13.17 2.00
C MET A 221 -5.46 -13.82 2.62
N SER A 222 -5.89 -14.98 2.11
CA SER A 222 -7.03 -15.69 2.68
C SER A 222 -6.73 -16.26 4.08
N GLU A 223 -5.54 -16.82 4.28
CA GLU A 223 -5.11 -17.39 5.57
C GLU A 223 -5.02 -16.30 6.64
N VAL A 224 -4.33 -15.19 6.36
CA VAL A 224 -4.15 -14.11 7.34
C VAL A 224 -5.44 -13.35 7.62
N SER A 225 -6.34 -13.25 6.63
CA SER A 225 -7.68 -12.68 6.87
C SER A 225 -8.49 -13.51 7.86
N LYS A 226 -8.45 -14.83 7.69
CA LYS A 226 -9.10 -15.75 8.64
C LYS A 226 -8.46 -15.67 10.02
N GLU A 227 -7.13 -15.67 10.11
CA GLU A 227 -6.38 -15.50 11.36
C GLU A 227 -6.82 -14.23 12.10
N ALA A 228 -6.92 -13.09 11.41
CA ALA A 228 -7.35 -11.84 12.01
C ALA A 228 -8.80 -11.89 12.54
N LEU A 229 -9.69 -12.52 11.80
CA LEU A 229 -11.08 -12.72 12.22
C LEU A 229 -11.17 -13.64 13.45
N ASP A 230 -10.52 -14.81 13.37
CA ASP A 230 -10.52 -15.80 14.45
C ASP A 230 -9.94 -15.22 15.75
N PHE A 231 -8.84 -14.42 15.65
CA PHE A 231 -8.22 -13.75 16.80
C PHE A 231 -9.18 -12.80 17.52
N ASN A 232 -10.06 -12.12 16.79
CA ASN A 232 -11.04 -11.18 17.35
C ASN A 232 -12.39 -11.83 17.66
N GLY A 233 -12.54 -13.15 17.50
CA GLY A 233 -13.81 -13.84 17.68
C GLY A 233 -14.89 -13.44 16.68
N LEU A 234 -14.49 -13.00 15.49
CA LEU A 234 -15.35 -12.52 14.43
C LEU A 234 -15.45 -13.54 13.29
N SER A 235 -16.51 -13.43 12.52
CA SER A 235 -16.74 -14.15 11.27
C SER A 235 -16.72 -13.21 10.05
N THR A 236 -16.78 -13.76 8.85
CA THR A 236 -16.91 -12.97 7.62
C THR A 236 -18.25 -12.22 7.52
N ASP A 237 -19.27 -12.67 8.27
CA ASP A 237 -20.57 -12.00 8.31
C ASP A 237 -20.50 -10.67 9.07
N ASP A 238 -19.63 -10.58 10.07
CA ASP A 238 -19.41 -9.37 10.88
C ASP A 238 -18.64 -8.28 10.13
N VAL A 239 -17.94 -8.64 9.04
CA VAL A 239 -17.20 -7.69 8.20
C VAL A 239 -18.17 -6.85 7.38
N SER A 240 -18.12 -5.53 7.59
CA SER A 240 -18.91 -4.57 6.82
C SER A 240 -18.25 -4.23 5.48
N LEU A 241 -16.91 -4.16 5.46
CA LEU A 241 -16.15 -3.80 4.27
C LEU A 241 -14.80 -4.55 4.26
N VAL A 242 -14.39 -5.00 3.08
CA VAL A 242 -13.02 -5.45 2.82
C VAL A 242 -12.33 -4.43 1.94
N VAL A 243 -11.17 -3.96 2.37
CA VAL A 243 -10.27 -3.10 1.60
C VAL A 243 -8.97 -3.86 1.37
N PRO A 244 -8.89 -4.67 0.31
CA PRO A 244 -7.69 -5.44 -0.01
C PRO A 244 -6.65 -4.57 -0.70
N HIS A 245 -5.40 -5.02 -0.69
CA HIS A 245 -4.37 -4.50 -1.58
C HIS A 245 -4.83 -4.54 -3.04
N GLN A 246 -4.71 -3.43 -3.73
CA GLN A 246 -5.15 -3.25 -5.11
C GLN A 246 -4.08 -3.71 -6.11
N ALA A 247 -3.70 -5.01 -6.04
CA ALA A 247 -2.68 -5.58 -6.91
C ALA A 247 -3.21 -6.01 -8.27
N ASN A 248 -4.36 -6.69 -8.25
CA ASN A 248 -5.00 -7.28 -9.44
C ASN A 248 -6.42 -7.72 -9.07
N ARG A 249 -7.41 -7.34 -9.87
CA ARG A 249 -8.82 -7.69 -9.64
C ARG A 249 -9.02 -9.20 -9.47
N ARG A 250 -8.35 -10.02 -10.29
CA ARG A 250 -8.47 -11.48 -10.21
C ARG A 250 -7.98 -12.06 -8.89
N ILE A 251 -6.95 -11.44 -8.27
CA ILE A 251 -6.49 -11.81 -6.93
C ILE A 251 -7.56 -11.45 -5.90
N ILE A 252 -8.09 -10.24 -5.96
CA ILE A 252 -9.13 -9.74 -5.06
C ILE A 252 -10.37 -10.66 -5.12
N ASP A 253 -10.86 -10.94 -6.32
CA ASP A 253 -12.02 -11.79 -6.55
C ASP A 253 -11.78 -13.23 -6.01
N ALA A 254 -10.59 -13.78 -6.23
CA ALA A 254 -10.25 -15.13 -5.75
C ALA A 254 -10.15 -15.20 -4.22
N VAL A 255 -9.55 -14.20 -3.57
CA VAL A 255 -9.44 -14.10 -2.10
C VAL A 255 -10.82 -13.99 -1.47
N THR A 256 -11.63 -13.05 -1.94
CA THR A 256 -12.96 -12.79 -1.37
C THR A 256 -13.93 -13.94 -1.61
N SER A 257 -13.87 -14.59 -2.77
CA SER A 257 -14.61 -15.83 -3.06
C SER A 257 -14.20 -16.96 -2.11
N LYS A 258 -12.89 -17.14 -1.86
CA LYS A 258 -12.38 -18.17 -0.94
C LYS A 258 -12.80 -17.92 0.51
N LEU A 259 -12.94 -16.65 0.91
CA LEU A 259 -13.44 -16.25 2.23
C LEU A 259 -14.98 -16.26 2.33
N GLY A 260 -15.70 -16.48 1.24
CA GLY A 260 -17.17 -16.40 1.20
C GLY A 260 -17.72 -14.98 1.36
N ILE A 261 -16.91 -13.94 1.10
CA ILE A 261 -17.31 -12.55 1.26
C ILE A 261 -17.98 -12.05 -0.04
N PRO A 262 -19.23 -11.55 0.03
CA PRO A 262 -19.94 -11.02 -1.13
C PRO A 262 -19.20 -9.82 -1.76
N SER A 263 -19.22 -9.73 -3.09
CA SER A 263 -18.58 -8.63 -3.83
C SER A 263 -19.07 -7.24 -3.41
N GLY A 264 -20.33 -7.13 -2.98
CA GLY A 264 -20.88 -5.89 -2.44
C GLY A 264 -20.19 -5.37 -1.19
N LYS A 265 -19.49 -6.21 -0.43
CA LYS A 265 -18.68 -5.84 0.73
C LYS A 265 -17.20 -5.54 0.37
N VAL A 266 -16.80 -5.60 -0.89
CA VAL A 266 -15.42 -5.38 -1.32
C VAL A 266 -15.27 -3.98 -1.92
N PHE A 267 -14.27 -3.25 -1.48
CA PHE A 267 -13.91 -1.97 -2.09
C PHE A 267 -12.78 -2.17 -3.09
N MET A 268 -12.98 -1.68 -4.29
CA MET A 268 -11.98 -1.70 -5.36
C MET A 268 -11.95 -0.34 -6.05
N ASN A 269 -10.73 0.14 -6.30
CA ASN A 269 -10.45 1.33 -7.09
C ASN A 269 -9.22 1.13 -8.01
N ILE A 270 -8.83 -0.13 -8.18
CA ILE A 270 -7.68 -0.54 -8.99
C ILE A 270 -7.81 -0.08 -10.45
N GLU A 271 -9.03 0.05 -10.96
CA GLU A 271 -9.29 0.51 -12.33
C GLU A 271 -8.75 1.91 -12.60
N LYS A 272 -8.68 2.77 -11.57
CA LYS A 272 -8.24 4.17 -11.68
C LYS A 272 -6.75 4.35 -11.39
N TYR A 273 -6.20 3.57 -10.47
CA TYR A 273 -4.87 3.83 -9.91
C TYR A 273 -3.84 2.77 -10.24
N GLY A 274 -4.29 1.60 -10.72
CA GLY A 274 -3.44 0.44 -10.83
C GLY A 274 -2.92 -0.03 -9.46
N ASN A 275 -1.78 -0.70 -9.46
CA ASN A 275 -1.09 -1.14 -8.25
C ASN A 275 -0.14 -0.04 -7.76
N THR A 276 -0.54 0.70 -6.75
CA THR A 276 0.28 1.72 -6.07
C THR A 276 1.04 1.18 -4.86
N SER A 277 1.31 -0.14 -4.82
CA SER A 277 2.09 -0.82 -3.77
C SER A 277 1.59 -0.47 -2.35
N ALA A 278 2.47 0.04 -1.46
CA ALA A 278 2.11 0.40 -0.09
C ALA A 278 1.03 1.50 0.01
N ALA A 279 0.89 2.34 -1.01
CA ALA A 279 -0.12 3.39 -1.04
C ALA A 279 -1.54 2.88 -1.35
N SER A 280 -1.69 1.66 -1.87
CA SER A 280 -2.97 1.16 -2.40
C SER A 280 -4.08 1.07 -1.35
N ILE A 281 -3.78 0.53 -0.17
CA ILE A 281 -4.75 0.41 0.92
C ILE A 281 -5.16 1.79 1.47
N PRO A 282 -4.26 2.70 1.85
CA PRO A 282 -4.66 3.99 2.38
C PRO A 282 -5.36 4.89 1.34
N ILE A 283 -5.06 4.77 0.05
CA ILE A 283 -5.82 5.41 -1.03
C ILE A 283 -7.25 4.84 -1.08
N ALA A 284 -7.39 3.51 -1.04
CA ALA A 284 -8.69 2.84 -1.05
C ALA A 284 -9.52 3.15 0.21
N ILE A 285 -8.92 3.23 1.40
CA ILE A 285 -9.59 3.66 2.64
C ILE A 285 -10.15 5.07 2.49
N HIS A 286 -9.36 6.00 1.93
CA HIS A 286 -9.81 7.37 1.73
C HIS A 286 -11.05 7.42 0.83
N GLU A 287 -11.02 6.80 -0.35
CA GLU A 287 -12.17 6.79 -1.26
C GLU A 287 -13.37 6.03 -0.69
N ALA A 288 -13.14 4.93 0.04
CA ALA A 288 -14.20 4.20 0.72
C ALA A 288 -14.91 5.06 1.78
N ARG A 289 -14.16 5.92 2.48
CA ARG A 289 -14.71 6.87 3.45
C ARG A 289 -15.51 7.98 2.74
N GLU A 290 -14.93 8.61 1.73
CA GLU A 290 -15.59 9.70 0.98
C GLU A 290 -16.87 9.22 0.27
N SER A 291 -16.89 7.97 -0.19
CA SER A 291 -18.08 7.37 -0.81
C SER A 291 -19.12 6.81 0.18
N GLY A 292 -18.90 6.98 1.49
CA GLY A 292 -19.80 6.49 2.54
C GLY A 292 -19.83 4.96 2.70
N ARG A 293 -18.85 4.24 2.13
CA ARG A 293 -18.73 2.78 2.28
C ARG A 293 -18.20 2.37 3.66
N ILE A 294 -17.44 3.23 4.31
CA ILE A 294 -17.04 3.10 5.71
C ILE A 294 -18.12 3.73 6.56
N VAL A 295 -18.73 2.94 7.44
CA VAL A 295 -19.83 3.36 8.30
C VAL A 295 -19.44 3.29 9.76
N PRO A 296 -19.93 4.21 10.63
CA PRO A 296 -19.69 4.16 12.07
C PRO A 296 -20.09 2.81 12.68
N GLY A 297 -19.24 2.26 13.54
CA GLY A 297 -19.40 0.94 14.14
C GLY A 297 -19.11 -0.25 13.19
N GLY A 298 -18.92 0.01 11.90
CA GLY A 298 -18.62 -1.02 10.91
C GLY A 298 -17.20 -1.57 11.04
N ILE A 299 -17.03 -2.86 10.75
CA ILE A 299 -15.73 -3.53 10.76
C ILE A 299 -15.16 -3.59 9.34
N THR A 300 -13.96 -3.05 9.16
CA THR A 300 -13.21 -3.13 7.92
C THR A 300 -12.05 -4.09 8.06
N LEU A 301 -11.98 -5.07 7.14
CA LEU A 301 -10.84 -5.98 6.99
C LEU A 301 -9.89 -5.44 5.91
N LEU A 302 -8.64 -5.21 6.30
CA LEU A 302 -7.53 -4.96 5.38
C LEU A 302 -6.79 -6.27 5.15
N ALA A 303 -6.44 -6.57 3.89
CA ALA A 303 -5.66 -7.76 3.55
C ALA A 303 -4.64 -7.42 2.47
N VAL A 304 -3.40 -7.87 2.64
CA VAL A 304 -2.28 -7.51 1.76
C VAL A 304 -1.30 -8.66 1.57
N VAL A 305 -0.65 -8.64 0.42
CA VAL A 305 0.56 -9.42 0.12
C VAL A 305 1.54 -8.52 -0.64
N GLY A 306 2.82 -8.70 -0.40
CA GLY A 306 3.90 -7.96 -1.04
C GLY A 306 5.11 -8.84 -1.31
N ALA A 307 6.09 -8.25 -1.98
CA ALA A 307 7.39 -8.92 -2.19
C ALA A 307 8.03 -9.30 -0.85
N GLY A 308 8.83 -10.38 -0.90
CA GLY A 308 9.53 -10.87 0.25
C GLY A 308 9.47 -12.39 0.44
N LEU A 309 8.35 -13.16 0.31
CA LEU A 309 7.02 -12.60 0.42
C LEU A 309 6.76 -12.03 1.80
N THR A 310 5.96 -10.99 1.84
CA THR A 310 5.37 -10.45 3.06
C THR A 310 3.86 -10.43 2.90
N TRP A 311 3.10 -10.65 3.99
CA TRP A 311 1.64 -10.51 3.96
C TRP A 311 1.10 -10.11 5.32
N GLY A 312 -0.10 -9.58 5.33
CA GLY A 312 -0.74 -9.19 6.57
C GLY A 312 -2.22 -8.87 6.40
N ALA A 313 -2.88 -8.80 7.54
CA ALA A 313 -4.25 -8.33 7.68
C ALA A 313 -4.38 -7.42 8.90
N ALA A 314 -5.34 -6.51 8.84
CA ALA A 314 -5.72 -5.71 9.99
C ALA A 314 -7.24 -5.55 10.05
N LEU A 315 -7.79 -5.48 11.25
CA LEU A 315 -9.20 -5.20 11.48
C LEU A 315 -9.35 -3.83 12.14
N ILE A 316 -10.24 -3.03 11.58
CA ILE A 316 -10.56 -1.68 12.07
C ILE A 316 -12.05 -1.61 12.34
N LYS A 317 -12.44 -1.15 13.54
CA LYS A 317 -13.81 -0.75 13.89
C LYS A 317 -13.89 0.77 13.89
N TRP A 318 -14.77 1.32 13.07
CA TRP A 318 -14.87 2.76 12.83
C TRP A 318 -15.81 3.49 13.80
#